data_b35c5bab7770268b68286550444fa073
#
_entry.id   b35c5bab7770268b68286550444fa073
#
_cell.length_a   1.000
_cell.length_b   1.000
_cell.length_c   1.000
_cell.angle_alpha   90.00
_cell.angle_beta   90.00
_cell.angle_gamma   90.00
#
_symmetry.space_group_name_H-M   'P 1'
#
loop_
_entity.id
_entity.type
_entity.pdbx_description
1 polymer ?
#
loop_
_entity_poly.entity_id
_entity_poly.type
_entity_poly.pdbx_seq_one_letter_code
_entity_poly.pdbx_strand_id
1 'polypeptide(L)'
;MQLSLTVIKLAGLGIDLKGRISVIKEIKAGKPLVHPEAFVADEACVIGKVRIGAQTSVWHTAVVRGDVNEISIGEATSIQDGAVLHPETEQPLRVGSFVTVGHRAILHGCTVEDNALIGMGAIVLDGAVVGEGSIVGAGAVVKERMVIPPRSLVVGLPAKVVRTLDDAAVLHLKQHALNYVRLWQENYR
;
A
#
# COMPACT_ATOMS: atom_id res chain seq x y z
N MET A 1 -18.66 -39.73 18.20
CA MET A 1 -17.30 -39.52 18.73
C MET A 1 -16.75 -38.29 18.05
N GLN A 2 -16.91 -37.13 18.71
CA GLN A 2 -16.56 -35.83 18.17
C GLN A 2 -15.07 -35.59 18.44
N LEU A 3 -14.24 -35.56 17.37
CA LEU A 3 -12.82 -35.23 17.49
C LEU A 3 -12.72 -33.72 17.74
N SER A 4 -12.33 -33.35 18.97
CA SER A 4 -11.93 -32.02 19.36
C SER A 4 -10.64 -31.64 18.58
N LEU A 5 -10.75 -30.74 17.62
CA LEU A 5 -9.59 -30.15 16.93
C LEU A 5 -8.85 -29.23 17.90
N THR A 6 -7.85 -29.77 18.56
CA THR A 6 -6.92 -28.98 19.39
C THR A 6 -6.10 -28.09 18.47
N VAL A 7 -6.29 -26.77 18.59
CA VAL A 7 -5.50 -25.75 17.91
C VAL A 7 -4.08 -25.80 18.42
N ILE A 8 -3.16 -26.38 17.67
CA ILE A 8 -1.72 -26.25 17.96
C ILE A 8 -1.30 -24.85 17.53
N LYS A 9 -1.22 -23.92 18.48
CA LYS A 9 -0.49 -22.66 18.32
C LYS A 9 1.00 -22.98 18.17
N LEU A 10 1.49 -23.13 16.96
CA LEU A 10 2.93 -23.05 16.69
C LEU A 10 3.34 -21.59 16.94
N ALA A 11 4.02 -21.35 18.06
CA ALA A 11 4.48 -20.05 18.47
C ALA A 11 5.37 -19.44 17.37
N GLY A 12 4.89 -18.36 16.73
CA GLY A 12 5.67 -17.52 15.81
C GLY A 12 5.31 -17.60 14.32
N LEU A 13 4.57 -18.59 13.86
CA LEU A 13 4.02 -18.64 12.49
C LEU A 13 2.51 -18.46 12.58
N GLY A 14 1.98 -17.36 12.04
CA GLY A 14 0.54 -17.10 11.94
C GLY A 14 -0.10 -18.00 10.87
N ILE A 15 -0.20 -19.30 11.16
CA ILE A 15 -0.91 -20.25 10.28
C ILE A 15 -2.35 -20.31 10.78
N ASP A 16 -3.30 -19.93 9.94
CA ASP A 16 -4.72 -20.10 10.25
C ASP A 16 -5.14 -21.58 10.17
N LEU A 17 -6.37 -21.90 10.61
CA LEU A 17 -6.94 -23.26 10.60
C LEU A 17 -7.04 -23.89 9.19
N LYS A 18 -6.77 -23.14 8.13
CA LYS A 18 -6.72 -23.59 6.74
C LYS A 18 -5.30 -23.74 6.19
N GLY A 19 -4.28 -23.60 7.05
CA GLY A 19 -2.87 -23.71 6.66
C GLY A 19 -2.31 -22.51 5.90
N ARG A 20 -2.98 -21.33 5.97
CA ARG A 20 -2.59 -20.10 5.26
C ARG A 20 -1.62 -19.31 6.10
N ILE A 21 -0.57 -18.82 5.48
CA ILE A 21 0.47 -17.98 6.10
C ILE A 21 0.17 -16.53 5.75
N SER A 22 -0.84 -15.93 6.39
CA SER A 22 -0.98 -14.48 6.38
C SER A 22 -0.09 -13.90 7.48
N VAL A 23 0.86 -13.04 7.12
CA VAL A 23 1.74 -12.42 8.12
C VAL A 23 1.22 -11.05 8.49
N ILE A 24 0.09 -11.00 9.22
CA ILE A 24 -0.29 -9.81 9.99
C ILE A 24 0.33 -9.96 11.37
N LYS A 25 1.44 -9.25 11.62
CA LYS A 25 2.29 -9.51 12.78
C LYS A 25 2.40 -8.31 13.71
N GLU A 26 2.01 -8.52 14.98
CA GLU A 26 2.37 -7.63 16.08
C GLU A 26 3.85 -7.78 16.42
N ILE A 27 4.51 -6.67 16.67
CA ILE A 27 5.88 -6.57 17.14
C ILE A 27 5.97 -5.58 18.30
N LYS A 28 7.13 -5.43 18.94
CA LYS A 28 7.31 -4.47 20.05
C LYS A 28 6.91 -3.04 19.67
N ALA A 29 7.10 -2.64 18.41
CA ALA A 29 6.75 -1.30 17.94
C ALA A 29 5.23 -1.07 17.83
N GLY A 30 4.42 -2.11 17.68
CA GLY A 30 2.97 -2.00 17.60
C GLY A 30 2.29 -3.17 16.90
N LYS A 31 0.96 -3.05 16.76
CA LYS A 31 0.08 -4.03 16.13
C LYS A 31 -0.62 -3.42 14.91
N PRO A 32 -0.71 -4.14 13.78
CA PRO A 32 -1.48 -3.67 12.65
C PRO A 32 -2.98 -3.53 12.99
N LEU A 33 -3.58 -2.43 12.54
CA LEU A 33 -5.01 -2.14 12.60
C LEU A 33 -5.56 -2.21 11.17
N VAL A 34 -6.10 -3.36 10.82
CA VAL A 34 -6.68 -3.63 9.49
C VAL A 34 -8.19 -3.51 9.58
N HIS A 35 -8.80 -2.68 8.73
CA HIS A 35 -10.25 -2.55 8.69
C HIS A 35 -10.90 -3.88 8.29
N PRO A 36 -12.04 -4.29 8.88
CA PRO A 36 -12.70 -5.58 8.58
C PRO A 36 -13.10 -5.74 7.11
N GLU A 37 -13.32 -4.66 6.39
CA GLU A 37 -13.61 -4.65 4.95
C GLU A 37 -12.36 -4.56 4.06
N ALA A 38 -11.17 -4.54 4.61
CA ALA A 38 -9.95 -4.59 3.81
C ALA A 38 -9.63 -6.03 3.39
N PHE A 39 -8.95 -6.17 2.27
CA PHE A 39 -8.40 -7.43 1.77
C PHE A 39 -6.88 -7.45 1.98
N VAL A 40 -6.37 -8.50 2.58
CA VAL A 40 -4.94 -8.79 2.69
C VAL A 40 -4.72 -10.20 2.16
N ALA A 41 -3.96 -10.32 1.07
CA ALA A 41 -3.62 -11.61 0.48
C ALA A 41 -2.80 -12.47 1.46
N ASP A 42 -2.94 -13.79 1.37
CA ASP A 42 -2.32 -14.73 2.32
C ASP A 42 -0.78 -14.62 2.35
N GLU A 43 -0.15 -14.24 1.25
CA GLU A 43 1.31 -14.08 1.14
C GLU A 43 1.79 -12.64 1.38
N ALA A 44 0.88 -11.70 1.67
CA ALA A 44 1.26 -10.35 2.03
C ALA A 44 1.74 -10.26 3.48
N CYS A 45 2.71 -9.38 3.73
CA CYS A 45 3.24 -9.13 5.07
C CYS A 45 2.81 -7.75 5.58
N VAL A 46 2.07 -7.68 6.71
CA VAL A 46 1.67 -6.44 7.37
C VAL A 46 2.17 -6.48 8.81
N ILE A 47 3.15 -5.64 9.15
CA ILE A 47 3.93 -5.77 10.38
C ILE A 47 4.01 -4.44 11.13
N GLY A 48 3.76 -4.44 12.44
CA GLY A 48 4.01 -3.30 13.34
C GLY A 48 2.92 -2.23 13.31
N LYS A 49 3.32 -0.96 13.41
CA LYS A 49 2.42 0.20 13.43
C LYS A 49 1.84 0.51 12.05
N VAL A 50 0.89 -0.26 11.61
CA VAL A 50 0.23 -0.11 10.30
C VAL A 50 -1.27 0.10 10.50
N ARG A 51 -1.86 1.07 9.80
CA ARG A 51 -3.32 1.27 9.70
C ARG A 51 -3.73 1.10 8.25
N ILE A 52 -4.74 0.28 8.00
CA ILE A 52 -5.29 0.02 6.67
C ILE A 52 -6.78 0.33 6.69
N GLY A 53 -7.22 1.26 5.82
CA GLY A 53 -8.60 1.71 5.68
C GLY A 53 -9.54 0.69 5.03
N ALA A 54 -10.82 1.02 5.03
CA ALA A 54 -11.88 0.19 4.45
C ALA A 54 -11.66 -0.04 2.95
N GLN A 55 -12.06 -1.22 2.45
CA GLN A 55 -12.00 -1.58 1.03
C GLN A 55 -10.60 -1.53 0.39
N THR A 56 -9.56 -1.27 1.17
CA THR A 56 -8.17 -1.31 0.72
C THR A 56 -7.71 -2.74 0.53
N SER A 57 -6.90 -2.96 -0.50
CA SER A 57 -6.34 -4.28 -0.83
C SER A 57 -4.82 -4.28 -0.76
N VAL A 58 -4.26 -5.28 -0.08
CA VAL A 58 -2.81 -5.57 -0.05
C VAL A 58 -2.61 -6.92 -0.72
N TRP A 59 -1.99 -6.88 -1.89
CA TRP A 59 -1.88 -8.03 -2.78
C TRP A 59 -0.68 -8.93 -2.47
N HIS A 60 -0.57 -10.00 -3.21
CA HIS A 60 0.39 -11.09 -2.97
C HIS A 60 1.83 -10.57 -2.87
N THR A 61 2.56 -11.07 -1.88
CA THR A 61 3.97 -10.75 -1.62
C THR A 61 4.29 -9.27 -1.33
N ALA A 62 3.28 -8.40 -1.23
CA ALA A 62 3.50 -7.02 -0.78
C ALA A 62 3.94 -6.99 0.69
N VAL A 63 4.84 -6.06 1.03
CA VAL A 63 5.36 -5.88 2.39
C VAL A 63 5.03 -4.47 2.88
N VAL A 64 4.27 -4.40 3.98
CA VAL A 64 3.92 -3.15 4.68
C VAL A 64 4.47 -3.26 6.10
N ARG A 65 5.63 -2.65 6.36
CA ARG A 65 6.37 -2.84 7.62
C ARG A 65 6.59 -1.52 8.37
N GLY A 66 5.80 -1.32 9.44
CA GLY A 66 5.86 -0.16 10.34
C GLY A 66 6.58 -0.47 11.65
N ASP A 67 7.87 -0.74 11.60
CA ASP A 67 8.68 -1.13 12.74
C ASP A 67 9.48 0.02 13.37
N VAL A 68 9.83 1.04 12.61
CA VAL A 68 10.56 2.23 13.09
C VAL A 68 9.65 3.46 13.24
N ASN A 69 8.56 3.54 12.45
CA ASN A 69 7.54 4.59 12.52
C ASN A 69 6.20 4.05 12.04
N GLU A 70 5.17 4.88 11.96
CA GLU A 70 3.83 4.47 11.53
C GLU A 70 3.67 4.49 10.01
N ILE A 71 2.79 3.59 9.52
CA ILE A 71 2.26 3.60 8.17
C ILE A 71 0.74 3.78 8.25
N SER A 72 0.20 4.71 7.48
CA SER A 72 -1.24 4.87 7.31
C SER A 72 -1.62 4.75 5.84
N ILE A 73 -2.63 3.93 5.55
CA ILE A 73 -3.19 3.71 4.21
C ILE A 73 -4.69 3.99 4.28
N GLY A 74 -5.16 4.90 3.43
CA GLY A 74 -6.55 5.32 3.33
C GLY A 74 -7.48 4.21 2.82
N GLU A 75 -8.71 4.58 2.49
CA GLU A 75 -9.72 3.65 1.98
C GLU A 75 -9.59 3.38 0.48
N ALA A 76 -10.14 2.27 0.01
CA ALA A 76 -10.23 1.89 -1.41
C ALA A 76 -8.89 2.01 -2.17
N THR A 77 -7.77 1.83 -1.46
CA THR A 77 -6.40 1.91 -1.98
C THR A 77 -5.89 0.52 -2.32
N SER A 78 -5.17 0.37 -3.43
CA SER A 78 -4.62 -0.91 -3.89
C SER A 78 -3.09 -0.91 -3.77
N ILE A 79 -2.54 -1.77 -2.90
CA ILE A 79 -1.09 -2.01 -2.76
C ILE A 79 -0.77 -3.32 -3.48
N GLN A 80 -0.24 -3.21 -4.69
CA GLN A 80 -0.12 -4.34 -5.61
C GLN A 80 1.07 -5.26 -5.29
N ASP A 81 1.10 -6.40 -5.99
CA ASP A 81 2.01 -7.50 -5.73
C ASP A 81 3.47 -7.05 -5.66
N GLY A 82 4.16 -7.49 -4.62
CA GLY A 82 5.57 -7.22 -4.40
C GLY A 82 5.92 -5.77 -4.05
N ALA A 83 4.94 -4.87 -3.88
CA ALA A 83 5.21 -3.51 -3.42
C ALA A 83 5.78 -3.52 -2.01
N VAL A 84 6.71 -2.59 -1.72
CA VAL A 84 7.35 -2.46 -0.40
C VAL A 84 7.07 -1.08 0.17
N LEU A 85 6.43 -1.04 1.33
CA LEU A 85 6.07 0.15 2.07
C LEU A 85 6.79 0.16 3.40
N HIS A 86 7.67 1.13 3.62
CA HIS A 86 8.44 1.27 4.84
C HIS A 86 8.59 2.74 5.24
N PRO A 87 8.40 3.11 6.50
CA PRO A 87 8.66 4.46 6.97
C PRO A 87 10.14 4.64 7.28
N GLU A 88 10.59 5.88 7.38
CA GLU A 88 11.86 6.26 7.98
C GLU A 88 11.63 6.65 9.45
N THR A 89 12.68 6.68 10.27
CA THR A 89 12.58 6.98 11.71
C THR A 89 11.91 8.33 11.98
N GLU A 90 12.28 9.36 11.22
CA GLU A 90 11.73 10.72 11.34
C GLU A 90 10.58 11.01 10.36
N GLN A 91 10.33 10.11 9.40
CA GLN A 91 9.36 10.30 8.33
C GLN A 91 8.36 9.13 8.30
N PRO A 92 7.13 9.32 8.83
CA PRO A 92 6.08 8.33 8.68
C PRO A 92 5.70 8.16 7.20
N LEU A 93 5.14 7.01 6.85
CA LEU A 93 4.62 6.77 5.51
C LEU A 93 3.10 6.99 5.51
N ARG A 94 2.63 7.87 4.63
CA ARG A 94 1.21 8.15 4.44
C ARG A 94 0.80 7.89 3.01
N VAL A 95 -0.20 7.06 2.84
CA VAL A 95 -0.86 6.79 1.56
C VAL A 95 -2.33 7.13 1.72
N GLY A 96 -2.82 8.01 0.89
CA GLY A 96 -4.21 8.48 0.90
C GLY A 96 -5.21 7.42 0.44
N SER A 97 -6.42 7.89 0.16
CA SER A 97 -7.54 7.08 -0.31
C SER A 97 -7.57 7.04 -1.84
N PHE A 98 -8.14 5.96 -2.40
CA PHE A 98 -8.27 5.76 -3.85
C PHE A 98 -6.92 5.80 -4.58
N VAL A 99 -5.83 5.42 -3.92
CA VAL A 99 -4.49 5.35 -4.48
C VAL A 99 -4.25 3.97 -5.09
N THR A 100 -3.55 3.93 -6.22
CA THR A 100 -3.00 2.68 -6.75
C THR A 100 -1.49 2.69 -6.63
N VAL A 101 -0.93 1.77 -5.84
CA VAL A 101 0.51 1.51 -5.76
C VAL A 101 0.81 0.28 -6.61
N GLY A 102 1.45 0.52 -7.74
CA GLY A 102 1.72 -0.50 -8.77
C GLY A 102 2.69 -1.59 -8.30
N HIS A 103 2.66 -2.72 -9.01
CA HIS A 103 3.49 -3.88 -8.72
C HIS A 103 4.96 -3.52 -8.51
N ARG A 104 5.59 -4.03 -7.44
CA ARG A 104 7.00 -3.82 -7.08
C ARG A 104 7.41 -2.36 -6.89
N ALA A 105 6.46 -1.44 -6.69
CA ALA A 105 6.80 -0.07 -6.31
C ALA A 105 7.36 -0.03 -4.88
N ILE A 106 8.22 0.94 -4.62
CA ILE A 106 8.81 1.17 -3.29
C ILE A 106 8.38 2.54 -2.79
N LEU A 107 7.74 2.59 -1.63
CA LEU A 107 7.41 3.82 -0.93
C LEU A 107 8.19 3.82 0.40
N HIS A 108 9.06 4.81 0.58
CA HIS A 108 9.87 4.92 1.79
C HIS A 108 9.72 6.32 2.39
N GLY A 109 9.26 6.41 3.66
CA GLY A 109 9.16 7.65 4.44
C GLY A 109 8.47 8.83 3.72
N CYS A 110 7.50 8.59 2.84
CA CYS A 110 6.91 9.60 1.95
C CYS A 110 5.41 9.80 2.20
N THR A 111 4.84 10.79 1.55
CA THR A 111 3.38 11.02 1.50
C THR A 111 2.89 10.90 0.07
N VAL A 112 1.85 10.09 -0.12
CA VAL A 112 1.09 9.98 -1.37
C VAL A 112 -0.33 10.42 -1.06
N GLU A 113 -0.76 11.53 -1.67
CA GLU A 113 -2.10 12.07 -1.46
C GLU A 113 -3.16 11.28 -2.23
N ASP A 114 -4.45 11.62 -2.03
CA ASP A 114 -5.58 10.90 -2.57
C ASP A 114 -5.58 10.82 -4.11
N ASN A 115 -6.25 9.81 -4.64
CA ASN A 115 -6.46 9.64 -6.08
C ASN A 115 -5.16 9.52 -6.91
N ALA A 116 -4.00 9.26 -6.30
CA ALA A 116 -2.73 9.15 -7.02
C ALA A 116 -2.48 7.73 -7.56
N LEU A 117 -1.63 7.65 -8.59
CA LEU A 117 -1.14 6.39 -9.11
C LEU A 117 0.39 6.37 -9.09
N ILE A 118 0.93 5.38 -8.38
CA ILE A 118 2.36 5.06 -8.40
C ILE A 118 2.58 3.91 -9.36
N GLY A 119 3.30 4.15 -10.45
CA GLY A 119 3.53 3.17 -11.49
C GLY A 119 4.37 1.97 -11.03
N MET A 120 4.28 0.86 -11.76
CA MET A 120 5.01 -0.37 -11.49
C MET A 120 6.51 -0.11 -11.39
N GLY A 121 7.15 -0.61 -10.32
CA GLY A 121 8.60 -0.46 -10.09
C GLY A 121 9.05 0.98 -9.81
N ALA A 122 8.16 1.93 -9.63
CA ALA A 122 8.54 3.29 -9.23
C ALA A 122 9.04 3.32 -7.78
N ILE A 123 9.93 4.27 -7.48
CA ILE A 123 10.51 4.47 -6.15
C ILE A 123 10.20 5.89 -5.69
N VAL A 124 9.63 6.03 -4.50
CA VAL A 124 9.37 7.34 -3.87
C VAL A 124 10.12 7.39 -2.54
N LEU A 125 11.06 8.33 -2.43
CA LEU A 125 12.01 8.41 -1.32
C LEU A 125 11.53 9.35 -0.20
N ASP A 126 12.31 9.39 0.89
CA ASP A 126 11.99 10.01 2.16
C ASP A 126 11.58 11.48 2.06
N GLY A 127 10.52 11.82 2.75
CA GLY A 127 9.99 13.18 2.79
C GLY A 127 9.41 13.68 1.47
N ALA A 128 9.38 12.84 0.40
CA ALA A 128 8.72 13.22 -0.83
C ALA A 128 7.20 13.28 -0.66
N VAL A 129 6.57 14.20 -1.39
CA VAL A 129 5.11 14.36 -1.42
C VAL A 129 4.63 14.19 -2.85
N VAL A 130 3.77 13.22 -3.08
CA VAL A 130 3.05 13.05 -4.35
C VAL A 130 1.67 13.67 -4.19
N GLY A 131 1.44 14.83 -4.82
CA GLY A 131 0.19 15.59 -4.72
C GLY A 131 -1.00 14.84 -5.31
N GLU A 132 -2.19 15.18 -4.83
CA GLU A 132 -3.46 14.54 -5.19
C GLU A 132 -3.66 14.42 -6.70
N GLY A 133 -4.21 13.30 -7.13
CA GLY A 133 -4.54 13.05 -8.54
C GLY A 133 -3.32 13.00 -9.47
N SER A 134 -2.12 12.76 -8.94
CA SER A 134 -0.89 12.68 -9.74
C SER A 134 -0.56 11.25 -10.16
N ILE A 135 0.22 11.14 -11.22
CA ILE A 135 0.76 9.88 -11.73
C ILE A 135 2.28 9.92 -11.65
N VAL A 136 2.87 9.00 -10.90
CA VAL A 136 4.29 8.65 -10.99
C VAL A 136 4.42 7.50 -11.98
N GLY A 137 5.09 7.74 -13.10
CA GLY A 137 5.24 6.74 -14.18
C GLY A 137 6.03 5.52 -13.74
N ALA A 138 5.83 4.40 -14.43
CA ALA A 138 6.54 3.15 -14.14
C ALA A 138 8.07 3.35 -14.17
N GLY A 139 8.77 2.77 -13.19
CA GLY A 139 10.22 2.87 -13.06
C GLY A 139 10.78 4.25 -12.73
N ALA A 140 9.94 5.25 -12.48
CA ALA A 140 10.40 6.58 -12.09
C ALA A 140 10.97 6.59 -10.67
N VAL A 141 11.97 7.47 -10.41
CA VAL A 141 12.55 7.65 -9.07
C VAL A 141 12.33 9.07 -8.59
N VAL A 142 11.40 9.24 -7.64
CA VAL A 142 11.08 10.49 -6.96
C VAL A 142 12.10 10.69 -5.83
N LYS A 143 12.89 11.74 -5.93
CA LYS A 143 13.97 12.03 -4.97
C LYS A 143 13.41 12.41 -3.60
N GLU A 144 14.26 12.30 -2.60
CA GLU A 144 13.99 12.76 -1.24
C GLU A 144 13.50 14.22 -1.22
N ARG A 145 12.49 14.48 -0.40
CA ARG A 145 11.88 15.79 -0.18
C ARG A 145 11.35 16.48 -1.44
N MET A 146 11.24 15.77 -2.55
CA MET A 146 10.62 16.31 -3.76
C MET A 146 9.12 16.48 -3.54
N VAL A 147 8.61 17.68 -3.78
CA VAL A 147 7.16 17.95 -3.77
C VAL A 147 6.65 17.95 -5.20
N ILE A 148 5.82 16.98 -5.51
CA ILE A 148 5.11 16.88 -6.79
C ILE A 148 3.77 17.62 -6.62
N PRO A 149 3.50 18.68 -7.40
CA PRO A 149 2.22 19.38 -7.34
C PRO A 149 1.04 18.43 -7.66
N PRO A 150 -0.15 18.70 -7.15
CA PRO A 150 -1.33 17.94 -7.52
C PRO A 150 -1.53 17.88 -9.05
N ARG A 151 -2.16 16.80 -9.51
CA ARG A 151 -2.50 16.57 -10.92
C ARG A 151 -1.30 16.60 -11.87
N SER A 152 -0.18 16.07 -11.43
CA SER A 152 1.05 16.02 -12.22
C SER A 152 1.31 14.64 -12.79
N LEU A 153 1.73 14.59 -14.06
CA LEU A 153 2.40 13.40 -14.61
C LEU A 153 3.91 13.56 -14.41
N VAL A 154 4.50 12.57 -13.74
CA VAL A 154 5.92 12.55 -13.38
C VAL A 154 6.58 11.31 -13.94
N VAL A 155 7.69 11.44 -14.62
CA VAL A 155 8.43 10.30 -15.21
C VAL A 155 9.94 10.50 -15.11
N GLY A 156 10.68 9.40 -15.21
CA GLY A 156 12.13 9.42 -15.38
C GLY A 156 12.94 9.12 -14.12
N LEU A 157 14.26 9.09 -14.29
CA LEU A 157 15.31 8.84 -13.28
C LEU A 157 16.40 9.91 -13.43
N PRO A 158 16.45 10.97 -12.60
CA PRO A 158 15.46 11.33 -11.59
C PRO A 158 14.11 11.78 -12.19
N ALA A 159 13.04 11.61 -11.42
CA ALA A 159 11.69 11.96 -11.83
C ALA A 159 11.53 13.47 -12.08
N LYS A 160 10.78 13.84 -13.12
CA LYS A 160 10.43 15.22 -13.47
C LYS A 160 8.96 15.33 -13.84
N VAL A 161 8.33 16.43 -13.45
CA VAL A 161 6.98 16.77 -13.91
C VAL A 161 7.05 17.06 -15.41
N VAL A 162 6.24 16.36 -16.20
CA VAL A 162 6.22 16.52 -17.67
C VAL A 162 4.95 17.17 -18.18
N ARG A 163 3.84 17.07 -17.45
CA ARG A 163 2.60 17.80 -17.74
C ARG A 163 1.62 17.79 -16.57
N THR A 164 0.63 18.66 -16.61
CA THR A 164 -0.54 18.64 -15.72
C THR A 164 -1.62 17.73 -16.29
N LEU A 165 -2.36 17.05 -15.41
CA LEU A 165 -3.49 16.18 -15.72
C LEU A 165 -4.79 16.96 -15.66
N ASP A 166 -5.72 16.66 -16.56
CA ASP A 166 -7.08 17.22 -16.56
C ASP A 166 -8.01 16.45 -15.61
N ASP A 167 -9.24 16.98 -15.44
CA ASP A 167 -10.24 16.37 -14.55
C ASP A 167 -10.63 14.96 -14.99
N ALA A 168 -10.67 14.69 -16.30
CA ALA A 168 -11.00 13.36 -16.81
C ALA A 168 -9.93 12.32 -16.43
N ALA A 169 -8.65 12.71 -16.49
CA ALA A 169 -7.55 11.85 -16.06
C ALA A 169 -7.63 11.54 -14.55
N VAL A 170 -7.89 12.57 -13.72
CA VAL A 170 -8.04 12.36 -12.26
C VAL A 170 -9.25 11.46 -11.92
N LEU A 171 -10.39 11.66 -12.58
CA LEU A 171 -11.54 10.79 -12.41
C LEU A 171 -11.22 9.34 -12.80
N HIS A 172 -10.44 9.15 -13.86
CA HIS A 172 -10.00 7.82 -14.29
C HIS A 172 -9.12 7.13 -13.23
N LEU A 173 -8.25 7.88 -12.54
CA LEU A 173 -7.42 7.34 -11.45
C LEU A 173 -8.28 6.79 -10.31
N LYS A 174 -9.28 7.55 -9.87
CA LYS A 174 -10.24 7.09 -8.86
C LYS A 174 -10.96 5.83 -9.29
N GLN A 175 -11.46 5.82 -10.54
CA GLN A 175 -12.15 4.64 -11.10
C GLN A 175 -11.21 3.43 -11.17
N HIS A 176 -9.93 3.65 -11.50
CA HIS A 176 -8.91 2.60 -11.52
C HIS A 176 -8.75 1.94 -10.14
N ALA A 177 -8.66 2.73 -9.07
CA ALA A 177 -8.61 2.19 -7.71
C ALA A 177 -9.88 1.40 -7.35
N LEU A 178 -11.06 1.92 -7.67
CA LEU A 178 -12.34 1.24 -7.45
C LEU A 178 -12.49 -0.07 -8.24
N ASN A 179 -11.84 -0.19 -9.39
CA ASN A 179 -11.81 -1.45 -10.14
C ASN A 179 -11.08 -2.56 -9.34
N TYR A 180 -10.03 -2.23 -8.58
CA TYR A 180 -9.36 -3.18 -7.69
C TYR A 180 -10.23 -3.57 -6.49
N VAL A 181 -11.02 -2.63 -5.96
CA VAL A 181 -12.03 -2.97 -4.92
C VAL A 181 -12.98 -4.03 -5.45
N ARG A 182 -13.54 -3.81 -6.64
CA ARG A 182 -14.45 -4.76 -7.28
C ARG A 182 -13.78 -6.11 -7.57
N LEU A 183 -12.55 -6.06 -8.11
CA LEU A 183 -11.79 -7.26 -8.47
C LEU A 183 -11.61 -8.22 -7.30
N TRP A 184 -11.17 -7.73 -6.13
CA TRP A 184 -10.97 -8.62 -5.00
C TRP A 184 -12.28 -9.06 -4.35
N GLN A 185 -13.31 -8.21 -4.35
CA GLN A 185 -14.63 -8.57 -3.84
C GLN A 185 -15.28 -9.71 -4.63
N GLU A 186 -15.10 -9.73 -5.94
CA GLU A 186 -15.67 -10.75 -6.83
C GLU A 186 -14.88 -12.07 -6.82
N ASN A 187 -13.54 -12.02 -6.62
CA ASN A 187 -12.69 -13.20 -6.84
C ASN A 187 -12.02 -13.77 -5.59
N TYR A 188 -11.97 -13.03 -4.47
CA TYR A 188 -11.20 -13.42 -3.28
C TYR A 188 -12.02 -13.44 -1.97
N ARG A 189 -13.31 -13.15 -2.03
CA ARG A 189 -14.24 -13.29 -0.89
C ARG A 189 -14.89 -14.66 -0.80
#